data_ed57877aa7e20dcfc4ee8ec311ee74a5
#
_entry.id   ed57877aa7e20dcfc4ee8ec311ee74a5
#
_cell.length_a   1.000
_cell.length_b   1.000
_cell.length_c   1.000
_cell.angle_alpha   90.00
_cell.angle_beta   90.00
_cell.angle_gamma   90.00
#
_symmetry.space_group_name_H-M   'P 1'
#
loop_
_entity.id
_entity.type
_entity.pdbx_description
1 polymer ?
#
loop_
_entity_poly.entity_id
_entity_poly.type
_entity_poly.pdbx_seq_one_letter_code
_entity_poly.pdbx_strand_id
1 'polypeptide(L)'
;NVEIIDGGPVSFAKNRGAELVTTPYILFIDSDVRFFNVNTIRDAVDELESNNLDLVGLYVKCYDDDIRAQLGFMLFNAVNNIMKYKVPFAIGAFMLTRKEQFDKLGGFPEKFGTSEDFFLSKKYDVKKFKLVKHYFGQDNRRFQQMGYFGMAWYLIKNFWYRNNENYWKNLDYSKYWSAK
;
A
#
# COMPACT_ATOMS: atom_id res chain seq x y z
N ASN A 1 0.53 -24.73 1.09
CA ASN A 1 1.98 -24.72 1.29
C ASN A 1 2.42 -23.30 1.64
N VAL A 2 3.38 -23.17 2.54
CA VAL A 2 4.03 -21.90 2.89
C VAL A 2 5.48 -22.01 2.42
N GLU A 3 5.95 -21.02 1.68
CA GLU A 3 7.34 -20.90 1.28
C GLU A 3 7.96 -19.71 2.01
N ILE A 4 9.16 -19.91 2.54
CA ILE A 4 9.97 -18.87 3.15
C ILE A 4 11.07 -18.51 2.15
N ILE A 5 11.14 -17.24 1.79
CA ILE A 5 12.13 -16.73 0.85
C ILE A 5 13.04 -15.71 1.56
N ASP A 6 14.23 -15.52 1.01
CA ASP A 6 15.15 -14.49 1.50
C ASP A 6 14.50 -13.10 1.37
N GLY A 7 14.52 -12.37 2.48
CA GLY A 7 14.04 -11.01 2.55
C GLY A 7 14.94 -10.01 1.81
N GLY A 8 15.01 -8.80 2.31
CA GLY A 8 15.80 -7.71 1.76
C GLY A 8 15.01 -6.41 1.78
N PRO A 9 15.38 -5.40 0.98
CA PRO A 9 14.54 -4.23 0.79
C PRO A 9 13.12 -4.61 0.36
N VAL A 10 12.11 -3.89 0.85
CA VAL A 10 10.69 -4.24 0.70
C VAL A 10 10.30 -4.56 -0.74
N SER A 11 10.73 -3.73 -1.70
CA SER A 11 10.44 -3.95 -3.13
C SER A 11 11.00 -5.28 -3.64
N PHE A 12 12.24 -5.60 -3.27
CA PHE A 12 12.91 -6.87 -3.66
C PHE A 12 12.18 -8.07 -3.07
N ALA A 13 11.87 -8.03 -1.77
CA ALA A 13 11.17 -9.14 -1.11
C ALA A 13 9.78 -9.37 -1.74
N LYS A 14 9.01 -8.30 -1.98
CA LYS A 14 7.69 -8.39 -2.63
C LYS A 14 7.79 -8.92 -4.07
N ASN A 15 8.78 -8.46 -4.86
CA ASN A 15 8.98 -8.94 -6.23
C ASN A 15 9.34 -10.43 -6.26
N ARG A 16 10.30 -10.87 -5.43
CA ARG A 16 10.67 -12.30 -5.32
C ARG A 16 9.48 -13.18 -4.91
N GLY A 17 8.67 -12.72 -3.94
CA GLY A 17 7.45 -13.42 -3.58
C GLY A 17 6.46 -13.53 -4.76
N ALA A 18 6.35 -12.46 -5.54
CA ALA A 18 5.49 -12.46 -6.71
C ALA A 18 5.94 -13.41 -7.83
N GLU A 19 7.24 -13.64 -8.00
CA GLU A 19 7.78 -14.61 -8.98
C GLU A 19 7.32 -16.05 -8.72
N LEU A 20 7.07 -16.40 -7.46
CA LEU A 20 6.60 -17.75 -7.06
C LEU A 20 5.08 -17.91 -7.23
N VAL A 21 4.35 -16.83 -7.45
CA VAL A 21 2.89 -16.88 -7.60
C VAL A 21 2.52 -17.39 -8.98
N THR A 22 1.78 -18.51 -9.03
CA THR A 22 1.26 -19.14 -10.25
C THR A 22 -0.24 -18.93 -10.46
N THR A 23 -0.92 -18.33 -9.48
CA THR A 23 -2.35 -18.01 -9.53
C THR A 23 -2.61 -16.73 -10.34
N PRO A 24 -3.84 -16.54 -10.87
CA PRO A 24 -4.18 -15.35 -11.66
C PRO A 24 -4.12 -14.03 -10.87
N TYR A 25 -4.13 -14.11 -9.55
CA TYR A 25 -4.12 -12.93 -8.65
C TYR A 25 -2.97 -13.01 -7.66
N ILE A 26 -2.44 -11.83 -7.30
CA ILE A 26 -1.48 -11.65 -6.21
C ILE A 26 -2.11 -10.75 -5.17
N LEU A 27 -2.01 -11.16 -3.92
CA LEU A 27 -2.35 -10.33 -2.77
C LEU A 27 -1.09 -10.09 -1.93
N PHE A 28 -0.66 -8.83 -1.87
CA PHE A 28 0.39 -8.39 -0.95
C PHE A 28 -0.25 -7.96 0.36
N ILE A 29 0.25 -8.53 1.47
CA ILE A 29 -0.19 -8.19 2.83
C ILE A 29 1.05 -8.04 3.70
N ASP A 30 1.15 -6.94 4.46
CA ASP A 30 2.16 -6.79 5.48
C ASP A 30 1.79 -7.64 6.72
N SER A 31 2.79 -8.15 7.44
CA SER A 31 2.59 -9.11 8.54
C SER A 31 1.89 -8.53 9.78
N ASP A 32 1.84 -7.21 9.90
CA ASP A 32 1.21 -6.46 11.00
C ASP A 32 -0.23 -5.98 10.68
N VAL A 33 -0.78 -6.41 9.56
CA VAL A 33 -2.16 -6.08 9.16
C VAL A 33 -3.17 -6.90 9.97
N ARG A 34 -4.26 -6.25 10.40
CA ARG A 34 -5.43 -6.89 11.01
C ARG A 34 -6.67 -6.63 10.17
N PHE A 35 -7.48 -7.65 9.97
CA PHE A 35 -8.78 -7.52 9.31
C PHE A 35 -9.91 -7.44 10.35
N PHE A 36 -10.85 -6.52 10.12
CA PHE A 36 -12.04 -6.36 10.97
C PHE A 36 -13.25 -7.16 10.47
N ASN A 37 -13.17 -7.69 9.26
CA ASN A 37 -14.22 -8.53 8.66
C ASN A 37 -13.58 -9.74 7.99
N VAL A 38 -14.09 -10.93 8.30
CA VAL A 38 -13.60 -12.21 7.78
C VAL A 38 -13.76 -12.35 6.25
N ASN A 39 -14.69 -11.61 5.66
CA ASN A 39 -14.95 -11.65 4.22
C ASN A 39 -14.10 -10.66 3.42
N THR A 40 -13.28 -9.84 4.07
CA THR A 40 -12.55 -8.73 3.41
C THR A 40 -11.79 -9.17 2.16
N ILE A 41 -11.07 -10.29 2.23
CA ILE A 41 -10.29 -10.79 1.08
C ILE A 41 -11.21 -11.30 -0.01
N ARG A 42 -12.26 -12.07 0.34
CA ARG A 42 -13.24 -12.59 -0.62
C ARG A 42 -13.91 -11.44 -1.37
N ASP A 43 -14.46 -10.47 -0.62
CA ASP A 43 -15.16 -9.33 -1.21
C ASP A 43 -14.24 -8.49 -2.11
N ALA A 44 -12.94 -8.39 -1.77
CA ALA A 44 -11.95 -7.73 -2.62
C ALA A 44 -11.69 -8.49 -3.93
N VAL A 45 -11.64 -9.82 -3.90
CA VAL A 45 -11.50 -10.66 -5.09
C VAL A 45 -12.76 -10.57 -5.95
N ASP A 46 -13.94 -10.71 -5.34
CA ASP A 46 -15.23 -10.62 -6.04
C ASP A 46 -15.38 -9.25 -6.75
N GLU A 47 -14.94 -8.16 -6.10
CA GLU A 47 -14.92 -6.83 -6.71
C GLU A 47 -13.94 -6.73 -7.88
N LEU A 48 -12.75 -7.32 -7.75
CA LEU A 48 -11.75 -7.33 -8.81
C LEU A 48 -12.28 -8.08 -10.04
N GLU A 49 -12.92 -9.22 -9.84
CA GLU A 49 -13.48 -10.05 -10.92
C GLU A 49 -14.71 -9.41 -11.56
N SER A 50 -15.73 -9.09 -10.75
CA SER A 50 -17.05 -8.61 -11.23
C SER A 50 -16.96 -7.29 -11.99
N ASN A 51 -16.01 -6.43 -11.62
CA ASN A 51 -15.80 -5.14 -12.27
C ASN A 51 -14.63 -5.14 -13.26
N ASN A 52 -14.05 -6.32 -13.52
CA ASN A 52 -12.90 -6.49 -14.41
C ASN A 52 -11.77 -5.49 -14.09
N LEU A 53 -11.41 -5.39 -12.81
CA LEU A 53 -10.36 -4.50 -12.31
C LEU A 53 -8.98 -5.15 -12.43
N ASP A 54 -7.93 -4.34 -12.42
CA ASP A 54 -6.54 -4.79 -12.40
C ASP A 54 -5.90 -4.58 -11.03
N LEU A 55 -6.41 -3.62 -10.24
CA LEU A 55 -5.90 -3.28 -8.92
C LEU A 55 -7.04 -2.96 -7.96
N VAL A 56 -6.99 -3.56 -6.77
CA VAL A 56 -7.89 -3.26 -5.65
C VAL A 56 -7.06 -2.91 -4.41
N GLY A 57 -7.46 -1.83 -3.76
CA GLY A 57 -6.99 -1.43 -2.43
C GLY A 57 -8.12 -1.35 -1.42
N LEU A 58 -7.77 -1.20 -0.15
CA LEU A 58 -8.71 -0.99 0.95
C LEU A 58 -8.41 0.33 1.67
N TYR A 59 -9.34 0.73 2.52
CA TYR A 59 -9.12 1.82 3.46
C TYR A 59 -8.32 1.32 4.67
N VAL A 60 -7.54 2.21 5.29
CA VAL A 60 -6.78 1.91 6.50
C VAL A 60 -7.45 2.49 7.74
N LYS A 61 -7.35 1.77 8.87
CA LYS A 61 -7.87 2.20 10.16
C LYS A 61 -6.84 1.89 11.25
N CYS A 62 -6.72 2.76 12.25
CA CYS A 62 -5.96 2.43 13.45
C CYS A 62 -6.68 1.33 14.24
N TYR A 63 -5.96 0.30 14.70
CA TYR A 63 -6.53 -0.69 15.61
C TYR A 63 -6.19 -0.44 17.07
N ASP A 64 -5.31 0.53 17.34
CA ASP A 64 -5.05 1.00 18.69
C ASP A 64 -6.06 2.08 19.12
N ASP A 65 -6.24 2.28 20.41
CA ASP A 65 -7.14 3.28 20.98
C ASP A 65 -6.54 4.71 20.92
N ASP A 66 -5.90 5.06 19.81
CA ASP A 66 -5.29 6.36 19.57
C ASP A 66 -6.12 7.19 18.61
N ILE A 67 -6.93 8.10 19.18
CA ILE A 67 -7.82 8.99 18.42
C ILE A 67 -7.05 9.86 17.43
N ARG A 68 -5.82 10.31 17.76
CA ARG A 68 -5.02 11.19 16.88
C ARG A 68 -4.52 10.41 15.67
N ALA A 69 -4.03 9.19 15.86
CA ALA A 69 -3.65 8.30 14.76
C ALA A 69 -4.88 7.95 13.90
N GLN A 70 -6.02 7.67 14.54
CA GLN A 70 -7.27 7.41 13.83
C GLN A 70 -7.69 8.59 12.94
N LEU A 71 -7.60 9.83 13.43
CA LEU A 71 -7.86 11.03 12.62
C LEU A 71 -6.88 11.16 11.46
N GLY A 72 -5.60 10.83 11.67
CA GLY A 72 -4.59 10.80 10.62
C GLY A 72 -4.94 9.81 9.50
N PHE A 73 -5.34 8.59 9.85
CA PHE A 73 -5.79 7.59 8.86
C PHE A 73 -7.10 7.99 8.17
N MET A 74 -8.03 8.62 8.89
CA MET A 74 -9.25 9.14 8.27
C MET A 74 -8.96 10.21 7.22
N LEU A 75 -8.07 11.16 7.53
CA LEU A 75 -7.63 12.19 6.59
C LEU A 75 -6.94 11.57 5.38
N PHE A 76 -6.03 10.62 5.61
CA PHE A 76 -5.36 9.88 4.54
C PHE A 76 -6.37 9.17 3.62
N ASN A 77 -7.34 8.46 4.19
CA ASN A 77 -8.42 7.80 3.43
C ASN A 77 -9.24 8.79 2.62
N ALA A 78 -9.57 9.95 3.20
CA ALA A 78 -10.33 11.00 2.49
C ALA A 78 -9.56 11.52 1.28
N VAL A 79 -8.26 11.83 1.45
CA VAL A 79 -7.38 12.27 0.36
C VAL A 79 -7.27 11.18 -0.72
N ASN A 80 -7.02 9.92 -0.32
CA ASN A 80 -6.91 8.80 -1.26
C ASN A 80 -8.23 8.58 -2.02
N ASN A 81 -9.36 8.69 -1.33
CA ASN A 81 -10.69 8.56 -1.95
C ASN A 81 -11.00 9.66 -2.98
N ILE A 82 -10.49 10.88 -2.79
CA ILE A 82 -10.60 11.97 -3.77
C ILE A 82 -9.63 11.73 -4.93
N MET A 83 -8.40 11.31 -4.62
CA MET A 83 -7.34 11.15 -5.61
C MET A 83 -7.52 9.93 -6.51
N LYS A 84 -8.24 8.89 -6.08
CA LYS A 84 -8.42 7.63 -6.82
C LYS A 84 -8.94 7.80 -8.26
N TYR A 85 -9.62 8.90 -8.55
CA TYR A 85 -10.12 9.22 -9.90
C TYR A 85 -9.07 9.84 -10.83
N LYS A 86 -7.88 10.18 -10.28
CA LYS A 86 -6.77 10.76 -11.04
C LYS A 86 -5.52 9.90 -11.00
N VAL A 87 -5.25 9.29 -9.86
CA VAL A 87 -4.06 8.47 -9.63
C VAL A 87 -4.47 7.26 -8.79
N PRO A 88 -4.37 6.04 -9.31
CA PRO A 88 -4.55 4.84 -8.52
C PRO A 88 -3.56 4.79 -7.37
N PHE A 89 -4.02 4.44 -6.17
CA PHE A 89 -3.13 4.17 -5.06
C PHE A 89 -3.72 3.12 -4.11
N ALA A 90 -3.16 1.92 -4.16
CA ALA A 90 -3.37 0.87 -3.17
C ALA A 90 -2.17 0.85 -2.22
N ILE A 91 -2.43 0.87 -0.90
CA ILE A 91 -1.38 0.81 0.12
C ILE A 91 -0.73 -0.57 0.09
N GLY A 92 0.60 -0.61 0.14
CA GLY A 92 1.38 -1.85 0.07
C GLY A 92 1.10 -2.87 1.18
N ALA A 93 0.46 -2.43 2.27
CA ALA A 93 -0.03 -3.28 3.35
C ALA A 93 -1.26 -4.13 2.97
N PHE A 94 -2.01 -3.72 1.96
CA PHE A 94 -3.04 -4.52 1.28
C PHE A 94 -3.15 -4.07 -0.18
N MET A 95 -2.62 -4.86 -1.09
CA MET A 95 -2.67 -4.62 -2.52
C MET A 95 -3.04 -5.92 -3.25
N LEU A 96 -4.24 -5.98 -3.83
CA LEU A 96 -4.71 -7.11 -4.63
C LEU A 96 -4.65 -6.74 -6.11
N THR A 97 -3.97 -7.54 -6.93
CA THR A 97 -3.78 -7.26 -8.35
C THR A 97 -3.84 -8.52 -9.20
N ARG A 98 -4.11 -8.36 -10.50
CA ARG A 98 -3.92 -9.43 -11.49
C ARG A 98 -2.43 -9.68 -11.69
N LYS A 99 -2.02 -10.96 -11.64
CA LYS A 99 -0.61 -11.38 -11.85
C LYS A 99 -0.07 -10.88 -13.18
N GLU A 100 -0.82 -11.09 -14.26
CA GLU A 100 -0.44 -10.66 -15.60
C GLU A 100 -0.17 -9.14 -15.67
N GLN A 101 -1.05 -8.34 -15.04
CA GLN A 101 -0.89 -6.88 -15.07
C GLN A 101 0.28 -6.43 -14.19
N PHE A 102 0.50 -7.07 -13.04
CA PHE A 102 1.66 -6.82 -12.19
C PHE A 102 2.97 -7.04 -12.94
N ASP A 103 3.08 -8.19 -13.63
CA ASP A 103 4.26 -8.55 -14.43
C ASP A 103 4.48 -7.58 -15.60
N LYS A 104 3.42 -7.25 -16.34
CA LYS A 104 3.45 -6.30 -17.45
C LYS A 104 3.94 -4.91 -17.02
N LEU A 105 3.62 -4.48 -15.81
CA LEU A 105 4.05 -3.20 -15.25
C LEU A 105 5.47 -3.25 -14.66
N GLY A 106 6.10 -4.43 -14.60
CA GLY A 106 7.46 -4.65 -14.12
C GLY A 106 7.59 -4.67 -12.61
N GLY A 107 6.52 -4.96 -11.88
CA GLY A 107 6.52 -5.09 -10.43
C GLY A 107 6.81 -3.79 -9.66
N PHE A 108 7.19 -3.95 -8.40
CA PHE A 108 7.60 -2.84 -7.55
C PHE A 108 8.95 -2.27 -7.98
N PRO A 109 9.10 -0.93 -8.08
CA PRO A 109 10.38 -0.32 -8.45
C PRO A 109 11.39 -0.46 -7.31
N GLU A 110 12.53 -1.08 -7.60
CA GLU A 110 13.59 -1.38 -6.63
C GLU A 110 14.54 -0.21 -6.34
N LYS A 111 14.41 0.86 -7.15
CA LYS A 111 15.26 2.06 -7.04
C LYS A 111 14.88 3.01 -5.90
N PHE A 112 13.75 2.77 -5.22
CA PHE A 112 13.26 3.59 -4.13
C PHE A 112 13.25 2.80 -2.83
N GLY A 113 13.66 3.41 -1.73
CA GLY A 113 13.68 2.78 -0.42
C GLY A 113 12.34 2.80 0.31
N THR A 114 11.33 3.49 -0.24
CA THR A 114 9.96 3.59 0.29
C THR A 114 8.99 4.00 -0.81
N SER A 115 7.68 3.88 -0.53
CA SER A 115 6.59 4.25 -1.45
C SER A 115 6.58 3.47 -2.77
N GLU A 116 7.12 2.27 -2.74
CA GLU A 116 7.11 1.32 -3.87
C GLU A 116 5.69 1.04 -4.35
N ASP A 117 4.74 1.00 -3.42
CA ASP A 117 3.32 0.81 -3.63
C ASP A 117 2.69 1.96 -4.44
N PHE A 118 3.02 3.21 -4.10
CA PHE A 118 2.57 4.37 -4.86
C PHE A 118 3.13 4.38 -6.28
N PHE A 119 4.44 4.10 -6.43
CA PHE A 119 5.08 4.09 -7.75
C PHE A 119 4.60 2.96 -8.65
N LEU A 120 4.24 1.82 -8.10
CA LEU A 120 3.59 0.75 -8.84
C LEU A 120 2.14 1.11 -9.14
N SER A 121 1.36 1.51 -8.13
CA SER A 121 -0.07 1.80 -8.27
C SER A 121 -0.36 2.81 -9.35
N LYS A 122 0.41 3.91 -9.43
CA LYS A 122 0.20 4.97 -10.43
C LYS A 122 0.41 4.55 -11.89
N LYS A 123 0.96 3.35 -12.15
CA LYS A 123 1.10 2.80 -13.51
C LYS A 123 -0.17 2.10 -13.99
N TYR A 124 -1.09 1.75 -13.09
CA TYR A 124 -2.37 1.13 -13.44
C TYR A 124 -3.32 2.13 -14.10
N ASP A 125 -4.23 1.63 -14.93
CA ASP A 125 -5.33 2.45 -15.44
C ASP A 125 -6.27 2.82 -14.29
N VAL A 126 -6.56 4.10 -14.15
CA VAL A 126 -7.49 4.64 -13.14
C VAL A 126 -8.89 4.01 -13.24
N LYS A 127 -9.32 3.63 -14.45
CA LYS A 127 -10.61 2.97 -14.69
C LYS A 127 -10.62 1.50 -14.25
N LYS A 128 -9.45 0.92 -14.03
CA LYS A 128 -9.23 -0.46 -13.59
C LYS A 128 -8.80 -0.56 -12.12
N PHE A 129 -8.96 0.54 -11.37
CA PHE A 129 -8.63 0.63 -9.95
C PHE A 129 -9.86 0.93 -9.11
N LYS A 130 -9.97 0.27 -7.94
CA LYS A 130 -11.02 0.54 -6.95
C LYS A 130 -10.51 0.43 -5.52
N LEU A 131 -10.98 1.35 -4.66
CA LEU A 131 -10.94 1.19 -3.21
C LEU A 131 -12.24 0.53 -2.76
N VAL A 132 -12.15 -0.70 -2.28
CA VAL A 132 -13.30 -1.45 -1.74
C VAL A 132 -13.60 -0.94 -0.34
N LYS A 133 -14.89 -0.88 0.02
CA LYS A 133 -15.37 -0.33 1.30
C LYS A 133 -15.15 -1.30 2.49
N HIS A 134 -13.94 -1.82 2.58
CA HIS A 134 -13.44 -2.56 3.73
C HIS A 134 -12.24 -1.84 4.33
N TYR A 135 -11.94 -2.19 5.57
CA TYR A 135 -10.80 -1.62 6.29
C TYR A 135 -9.83 -2.73 6.66
N PHE A 136 -8.54 -2.43 6.53
CA PHE A 136 -7.51 -3.15 7.25
C PHE A 136 -6.94 -2.26 8.36
N GLY A 137 -6.47 -2.90 9.42
CA GLY A 137 -5.92 -2.24 10.59
C GLY A 137 -4.41 -2.14 10.53
N GLN A 138 -3.88 -0.97 10.88
CA GLN A 138 -2.48 -0.74 11.22
C GLN A 138 -2.36 -0.13 12.62
N ASP A 139 -1.19 -0.30 13.25
CA ASP A 139 -0.88 0.31 14.54
C ASP A 139 -0.56 1.81 14.42
N ASN A 140 -0.39 2.45 15.57
CA ASN A 140 0.01 3.86 15.66
C ASN A 140 1.53 4.07 15.77
N ARG A 141 2.34 3.00 15.68
CA ARG A 141 3.79 3.00 15.91
C ARG A 141 4.51 4.12 15.16
N ARG A 142 4.21 4.33 13.87
CA ARG A 142 4.83 5.38 13.07
C ARG A 142 4.47 6.77 13.56
N PHE A 143 3.23 6.98 14.02
CA PHE A 143 2.81 8.24 14.64
C PHE A 143 3.54 8.51 15.96
N GLN A 144 3.77 7.48 16.77
CA GLN A 144 4.52 7.60 18.02
C GLN A 144 5.99 7.96 17.78
N GLN A 145 6.64 7.34 16.79
CA GLN A 145 8.05 7.54 16.49
C GLN A 145 8.36 8.88 15.85
N MET A 146 7.57 9.28 14.86
CA MET A 146 7.77 10.54 14.13
C MET A 146 7.09 11.73 14.83
N GLY A 147 6.21 11.47 15.79
CA GLY A 147 5.26 12.42 16.32
C GLY A 147 4.13 12.72 15.31
N TYR A 148 2.96 13.10 15.81
CA TYR A 148 1.78 13.32 14.97
C TYR A 148 1.98 14.43 13.93
N PHE A 149 2.61 15.54 14.32
CA PHE A 149 2.97 16.63 13.41
C PHE A 149 4.05 16.20 12.40
N GLY A 150 5.06 15.44 12.86
CA GLY A 150 6.11 14.89 12.00
C GLY A 150 5.54 13.98 10.94
N MET A 151 4.62 13.08 11.32
CA MET A 151 3.95 12.18 10.38
C MET A 151 3.06 12.95 9.38
N ALA A 152 2.28 13.93 9.85
CA ALA A 152 1.48 14.77 8.97
C ALA A 152 2.36 15.53 7.96
N TRP A 153 3.44 16.14 8.43
CA TRP A 153 4.41 16.82 7.55
C TRP A 153 5.07 15.89 6.55
N TYR A 154 5.45 14.68 6.98
CA TYR A 154 6.00 13.65 6.10
C TYR A 154 5.02 13.30 4.97
N LEU A 155 3.74 13.07 5.28
CA LEU A 155 2.72 12.76 4.28
C LEU A 155 2.48 13.93 3.32
N ILE A 156 2.40 15.18 3.83
CA ILE A 156 2.23 16.38 2.99
C ILE A 156 3.43 16.56 2.06
N LYS A 157 4.65 16.43 2.59
CA LYS A 157 5.88 16.55 1.81
C LYS A 157 5.95 15.50 0.71
N ASN A 158 5.67 14.23 1.04
CA ASN A 158 5.64 13.13 0.07
C ASN A 158 4.58 13.34 -1.01
N PHE A 159 3.40 13.84 -0.63
CA PHE A 159 2.37 14.19 -1.59
C PHE A 159 2.81 15.32 -2.52
N TRP A 160 3.46 16.34 -2.02
CA TRP A 160 3.95 17.46 -2.82
C TRP A 160 5.04 17.04 -3.80
N TYR A 161 6.00 16.22 -3.33
CA TYR A 161 7.13 15.73 -4.13
C TYR A 161 6.87 14.40 -4.84
N ARG A 162 5.62 13.92 -4.91
CA ARG A 162 5.26 12.59 -5.44
C ARG A 162 5.74 12.28 -6.86
N ASN A 163 5.99 13.32 -7.67
CA ASN A 163 6.48 13.18 -9.04
C ASN A 163 7.97 13.53 -9.20
N ASN A 164 8.67 13.86 -8.11
CA ASN A 164 10.08 14.23 -8.15
C ASN A 164 10.95 13.01 -7.82
N GLU A 165 11.49 12.34 -8.85
CA GLU A 165 12.35 11.15 -8.66
C GLU A 165 13.61 11.44 -7.84
N ASN A 166 14.23 12.62 -7.98
CA ASN A 166 15.43 12.97 -7.24
C ASN A 166 15.13 13.09 -5.73
N TYR A 167 13.95 13.61 -5.38
CA TYR A 167 13.51 13.62 -3.98
C TYR A 167 13.47 12.20 -3.40
N TRP A 168 12.85 11.25 -4.10
CA TRP A 168 12.68 9.88 -3.62
C TRP A 168 13.98 9.09 -3.56
N LYS A 169 14.91 9.32 -4.50
CA LYS A 169 16.25 8.69 -4.49
C LYS A 169 17.11 9.15 -3.32
N ASN A 170 16.95 10.40 -2.88
CA ASN A 170 17.75 11.01 -1.83
C ASN A 170 17.02 11.12 -0.48
N LEU A 171 15.80 10.57 -0.39
CA LEU A 171 15.02 10.61 0.85
C LEU A 171 15.67 9.73 1.91
N ASP A 172 16.03 10.33 3.06
CA ASP A 172 16.40 9.56 4.24
C ASP A 172 15.14 8.95 4.87
N TYR A 173 14.98 7.66 4.67
CA TYR A 173 13.88 6.86 5.19
C TYR A 173 14.27 6.02 6.42
N SER A 174 15.48 6.22 6.97
CA SER A 174 15.97 5.47 8.15
C SER A 174 15.00 5.59 9.33
N LYS A 175 14.49 6.79 9.60
CA LYS A 175 13.49 7.03 10.65
C LYS A 175 12.14 6.35 10.39
N TYR A 176 11.79 6.13 9.15
CA TYR A 176 10.53 5.46 8.76
C TYR A 176 10.60 3.94 9.00
N TRP A 177 11.79 3.35 8.78
CA TRP A 177 12.03 1.91 8.94
C TRP A 177 12.71 1.52 10.26
N SER A 178 13.25 2.48 11.02
CA SER A 178 13.95 2.22 12.30
C SER A 178 13.01 1.82 13.46
N ALA A 179 11.77 1.53 13.15
CA ALA A 179 10.82 1.00 14.11
C ALA A 179 11.22 -0.40 14.57
N LYS A 180 11.84 -0.49 15.74
CA LYS A 180 12.01 -1.73 16.48
C LYS A 180 10.75 -2.05 17.27
#